data_1207c5247ceb6615747e836b5f786e9e
#
_entry.id   1207c5247ceb6615747e836b5f786e9e
#
_cell.length_a   1.000
_cell.length_b   1.000
_cell.length_c   1.000
_cell.angle_alpha   90.00
_cell.angle_beta   90.00
_cell.angle_gamma   90.00
#
_symmetry.space_group_name_H-M   'P 1'
#
loop_
_entity.id
_entity.type
_entity.pdbx_description
1 polymer ?
#
loop_
_entity_poly.entity_id
_entity_poly.type
_entity_poly.pdbx_seq_one_letter_code
_entity_poly.pdbx_strand_id
1 'polypeptide(L)'
;MVRGLVALATMSFICVASSSTASVAQTIPKNPQIEIAYVAPRSEKFQPIYKRLRDLQVFEILQQFLSPLRLPRKILVKADECGAMRMPYQGNAQAVICYEYILAMEQAAPSAATAPIADGRIAREGVIVGAFVNEVLSQVGLAIFDVLQIPVWGDINDSGDNVAALIMSQFGDAVAWRTLIGTSWFLAQRTYVGRGTFSEVVGASEAPRFYNYLCIAYASNPGNFGFLSGDIPKDRLGWCQQDYRKLVRSFKQTILPHVDAVRLKQIQSVDWIKLLQMARN
;
A
#
# COMPACT_ATOMS: atom_id res chain seq x y z
N MET A 1 -79.56 11.83 37.15
CA MET A 1 -78.43 12.21 37.99
C MET A 1 -77.27 11.28 37.65
N VAL A 2 -76.38 11.66 36.80
CA VAL A 2 -75.14 10.93 36.57
C VAL A 2 -74.05 11.97 36.39
N ARG A 3 -73.09 11.99 37.32
CA ARG A 3 -71.93 12.89 37.33
C ARG A 3 -70.88 12.30 36.43
N GLY A 4 -70.48 13.06 35.42
CA GLY A 4 -69.31 12.76 34.55
C GLY A 4 -68.00 13.15 35.25
N LEU A 5 -67.05 12.21 35.35
CA LEU A 5 -65.67 12.46 35.73
C LEU A 5 -64.87 12.78 34.46
N VAL A 6 -64.30 13.99 34.43
CA VAL A 6 -63.34 14.38 33.43
C VAL A 6 -61.96 13.96 33.94
N ALA A 7 -61.31 13.02 33.24
CA ALA A 7 -59.93 12.62 33.46
C ALA A 7 -59.00 13.52 32.64
N LEU A 8 -58.20 14.34 33.29
CA LEU A 8 -57.10 15.07 32.68
C LEU A 8 -55.93 14.10 32.45
N ALA A 9 -55.66 13.82 31.18
CA ALA A 9 -54.42 13.09 30.80
C ALA A 9 -53.28 14.12 30.68
N THR A 10 -52.37 14.09 31.63
CA THR A 10 -51.10 14.82 31.58
C THR A 10 -50.14 14.10 30.64
N MET A 11 -49.87 14.67 29.49
CA MET A 11 -48.94 14.19 28.49
C MET A 11 -47.52 14.60 28.91
N SER A 12 -46.77 13.71 29.55
CA SER A 12 -45.34 13.90 29.86
C SER A 12 -44.52 13.81 28.57
N PHE A 13 -44.02 14.93 28.09
CA PHE A 13 -43.03 14.96 27.02
C PHE A 13 -41.70 14.46 27.56
N ILE A 14 -41.32 13.21 27.22
CA ILE A 14 -39.96 12.71 27.42
C ILE A 14 -39.09 13.31 26.34
N CYS A 15 -38.32 14.34 26.69
CA CYS A 15 -37.23 14.83 25.85
C CYS A 15 -36.13 13.78 25.82
N VAL A 16 -36.08 12.95 24.76
CA VAL A 16 -34.94 12.10 24.47
C VAL A 16 -33.83 13.01 23.96
N ALA A 17 -32.90 13.34 24.83
CA ALA A 17 -31.66 14.00 24.46
C ALA A 17 -30.85 13.01 23.62
N SER A 18 -30.90 13.18 22.31
CA SER A 18 -30.02 12.48 21.37
C SER A 18 -28.58 12.95 21.62
N SER A 19 -27.85 12.20 22.44
CA SER A 19 -26.41 12.37 22.61
C SER A 19 -25.76 12.04 21.29
N SER A 20 -25.53 13.05 20.45
CA SER A 20 -24.65 12.97 19.30
C SER A 20 -23.23 12.70 19.83
N THR A 21 -22.85 11.42 19.93
CA THR A 21 -21.45 11.05 20.06
C THR A 21 -20.76 11.44 18.77
N ALA A 22 -20.27 12.68 18.72
CA ALA A 22 -19.29 13.06 17.75
C ALA A 22 -18.10 12.12 17.95
N SER A 23 -17.96 11.13 17.05
CA SER A 23 -16.76 10.30 16.95
C SER A 23 -15.62 11.27 16.71
N VAL A 24 -14.87 11.60 17.75
CA VAL A 24 -13.59 12.29 17.63
C VAL A 24 -12.71 11.32 16.87
N ALA A 25 -12.56 11.54 15.56
CA ALA A 25 -11.59 10.82 14.76
C ALA A 25 -10.23 11.08 15.42
N GLN A 26 -9.72 10.07 16.10
CA GLN A 26 -8.44 10.11 16.77
C GLN A 26 -7.41 10.42 15.68
N THR A 27 -6.84 11.62 15.67
CA THR A 27 -5.81 12.01 14.71
C THR A 27 -4.58 11.16 15.00
N ILE A 28 -4.28 10.24 14.06
CA ILE A 28 -3.08 9.41 14.15
C ILE A 28 -1.87 10.35 14.09
N PRO A 29 -0.96 10.29 15.07
CA PRO A 29 0.21 11.16 15.06
C PRO A 29 1.12 10.82 13.89
N LYS A 30 1.77 11.82 13.31
CA LYS A 30 2.83 11.63 12.33
C LYS A 30 4.08 11.03 12.98
N ASN A 31 4.85 10.23 12.24
CA ASN A 31 6.14 9.74 12.70
C ASN A 31 7.19 10.85 12.57
N PRO A 32 7.78 11.34 13.68
CA PRO A 32 8.76 12.42 13.62
C PRO A 32 10.11 11.99 12.99
N GLN A 33 10.35 10.69 12.85
CA GLN A 33 11.54 10.15 12.19
C GLN A 33 11.37 10.00 10.67
N ILE A 34 10.19 10.27 10.12
CA ILE A 34 9.94 10.28 8.68
C ILE A 34 9.88 11.74 8.23
N GLU A 35 10.93 12.19 7.57
CA GLU A 35 10.96 13.48 6.86
C GLU A 35 10.37 13.30 5.46
N ILE A 36 9.71 14.34 4.96
CA ILE A 36 9.09 14.29 3.63
C ILE A 36 9.51 15.49 2.80
N ALA A 37 9.63 15.29 1.49
CA ALA A 37 9.91 16.36 0.54
C ALA A 37 9.19 16.13 -0.79
N TYR A 38 8.66 17.20 -1.35
CA TYR A 38 8.13 17.23 -2.71
C TYR A 38 9.03 18.17 -3.52
N VAL A 39 9.92 17.62 -4.33
CA VAL A 39 10.83 18.40 -5.18
C VAL A 39 10.07 18.85 -6.41
N ALA A 40 10.06 20.17 -6.68
CA ALA A 40 9.40 20.67 -7.87
C ALA A 40 10.09 20.12 -9.14
N PRO A 41 9.34 19.50 -10.06
CA PRO A 41 9.94 18.95 -11.27
C PRO A 41 10.38 20.05 -12.23
N ARG A 42 11.42 19.75 -13.00
CA ARG A 42 11.94 20.62 -14.06
C ARG A 42 11.07 20.55 -15.32
N SER A 43 10.49 19.37 -15.58
CA SER A 43 9.68 19.10 -16.77
C SER A 43 8.20 19.38 -16.48
N GLU A 44 7.55 20.17 -17.35
CA GLU A 44 6.12 20.50 -17.23
C GLU A 44 5.21 19.27 -17.18
N LYS A 45 5.57 18.19 -17.88
CA LYS A 45 4.77 16.94 -17.90
C LYS A 45 4.59 16.31 -16.52
N PHE A 46 5.44 16.61 -15.54
CA PHE A 46 5.33 16.09 -14.17
C PHE A 46 4.66 17.07 -13.20
N GLN A 47 4.39 18.32 -13.61
CA GLN A 47 3.72 19.29 -12.75
C GLN A 47 2.35 18.82 -12.23
N PRO A 48 1.48 18.15 -13.04
CA PRO A 48 0.21 17.63 -12.54
C PRO A 48 0.40 16.58 -11.43
N ILE A 49 1.40 15.71 -11.56
CA ILE A 49 1.72 14.67 -10.55
C ILE A 49 2.21 15.33 -9.27
N TYR A 50 3.19 16.24 -9.38
CA TYR A 50 3.73 16.99 -8.24
C TYR A 50 2.63 17.72 -7.46
N LYS A 51 1.78 18.48 -8.18
CA LYS A 51 0.67 19.22 -7.57
C LYS A 51 -0.28 18.26 -6.84
N ARG A 52 -0.70 17.17 -7.50
CA ARG A 52 -1.62 16.19 -6.93
C ARG A 52 -1.04 15.54 -5.66
N LEU A 53 0.21 15.10 -5.66
CA LEU A 53 0.83 14.50 -4.48
C LEU A 53 0.83 15.46 -3.28
N ARG A 54 1.08 16.75 -3.51
CA ARG A 54 1.05 17.79 -2.47
C ARG A 54 -0.35 18.12 -2.01
N ASP A 55 -1.27 18.35 -2.94
CA ASP A 55 -2.66 18.73 -2.63
C ASP A 55 -3.35 17.61 -1.82
N LEU A 56 -3.01 16.35 -2.11
CA LEU A 56 -3.50 15.17 -1.41
C LEU A 56 -2.71 14.83 -0.14
N GLN A 57 -1.64 15.55 0.15
CA GLN A 57 -0.79 15.31 1.32
C GLN A 57 -0.34 13.84 1.45
N VAL A 58 0.04 13.22 0.32
CA VAL A 58 0.27 11.77 0.25
C VAL A 58 1.35 11.29 1.20
N PHE A 59 2.46 12.04 1.34
CA PHE A 59 3.53 11.67 2.25
C PHE A 59 3.21 12.00 3.71
N GLU A 60 2.35 12.96 3.98
CA GLU A 60 1.79 13.20 5.32
C GLU A 60 0.94 12.03 5.79
N ILE A 61 0.12 11.46 4.89
CA ILE A 61 -0.62 10.21 5.15
C ILE A 61 0.36 9.06 5.41
N LEU A 62 1.45 8.96 4.64
CA LEU A 62 2.50 7.97 4.86
C LEU A 62 3.18 8.15 6.23
N GLN A 63 3.46 9.39 6.66
CA GLN A 63 4.00 9.64 8.01
C GLN A 63 3.08 9.11 9.11
N GLN A 64 1.75 9.24 8.94
CA GLN A 64 0.77 8.68 9.87
C GLN A 64 0.76 7.14 9.81
N PHE A 65 0.77 6.57 8.61
CA PHE A 65 0.83 5.13 8.39
C PHE A 65 2.08 4.49 9.03
N LEU A 66 3.22 5.16 8.94
CA LEU A 66 4.49 4.72 9.51
C LEU A 66 4.67 5.14 10.98
N SER A 67 3.64 5.72 11.62
CA SER A 67 3.73 6.16 13.01
C SER A 67 4.12 5.07 14.02
N PRO A 68 3.85 3.77 13.81
CA PRO A 68 4.29 2.72 14.73
C PRO A 68 5.80 2.47 14.71
N LEU A 69 6.52 2.86 13.65
CA LEU A 69 7.94 2.59 13.53
C LEU A 69 8.77 3.45 14.50
N ARG A 70 9.63 2.80 15.29
CA ARG A 70 10.63 3.42 16.14
C ARG A 70 11.99 3.30 15.47
N LEU A 71 12.45 4.38 14.87
CA LEU A 71 13.70 4.42 14.10
C LEU A 71 14.80 5.13 14.89
N PRO A 72 16.05 4.66 14.88
CA PRO A 72 17.17 5.31 15.57
C PRO A 72 17.63 6.60 14.88
N ARG A 73 17.35 6.76 13.58
CA ARG A 73 17.64 7.96 12.79
C ARG A 73 16.54 8.20 11.76
N LYS A 74 16.50 9.39 11.18
CA LYS A 74 15.47 9.80 10.25
C LYS A 74 15.61 9.10 8.89
N ILE A 75 14.45 8.88 8.26
CA ILE A 75 14.32 8.49 6.85
C ILE A 75 13.70 9.67 6.10
N LEU A 76 14.32 10.06 4.98
CA LEU A 76 13.74 11.05 4.06
C LEU A 76 12.96 10.32 2.96
N VAL A 77 11.67 10.61 2.85
CA VAL A 77 10.83 10.19 1.72
C VAL A 77 10.61 11.39 0.81
N LYS A 78 11.05 11.29 -0.44
CA LYS A 78 10.91 12.40 -1.39
C LYS A 78 10.35 11.96 -2.73
N ALA A 79 9.51 12.82 -3.34
CA ALA A 79 9.17 12.73 -4.74
C ALA A 79 10.08 13.64 -5.54
N ASP A 80 10.63 13.13 -6.65
CA ASP A 80 11.62 13.85 -7.44
C ASP A 80 11.53 13.47 -8.94
N GLU A 81 12.04 14.32 -9.81
CA GLU A 81 12.31 14.01 -11.22
C GLU A 81 13.66 13.36 -11.33
N CYS A 82 13.68 12.04 -11.56
CA CYS A 82 14.89 11.23 -11.48
C CYS A 82 15.65 11.10 -12.80
N GLY A 83 15.02 11.38 -13.95
CA GLY A 83 15.56 11.04 -15.26
C GLY A 83 15.57 9.54 -15.57
N ALA A 84 15.02 8.72 -14.70
CA ALA A 84 14.88 7.27 -14.80
C ALA A 84 13.59 6.80 -14.13
N MET A 85 13.14 5.60 -14.48
CA MET A 85 11.91 5.01 -13.89
C MET A 85 12.03 4.82 -12.37
N ARG A 86 13.17 4.36 -11.90
CA ARG A 86 13.49 4.15 -10.49
C ARG A 86 14.96 4.52 -10.25
N MET A 87 15.23 5.06 -9.08
CA MET A 87 16.60 5.22 -8.61
C MET A 87 17.02 3.99 -7.81
N PRO A 88 18.23 3.44 -8.07
CA PRO A 88 18.80 2.44 -7.16
C PRO A 88 18.93 3.02 -5.76
N TYR A 89 18.65 2.21 -4.74
CA TYR A 89 18.86 2.61 -3.36
C TYR A 89 20.35 2.86 -3.08
N GLN A 90 20.69 4.01 -2.51
CA GLN A 90 22.07 4.45 -2.34
C GLN A 90 22.61 4.36 -0.90
N GLY A 91 21.87 3.75 0.03
CA GLY A 91 22.33 3.54 1.41
C GLY A 91 22.40 4.83 2.27
N ASN A 92 21.59 5.84 1.97
CA ASN A 92 21.61 7.14 2.64
C ASN A 92 20.31 7.45 3.41
N ALA A 93 19.55 6.43 3.80
CA ALA A 93 18.25 6.54 4.45
C ALA A 93 17.23 7.40 3.66
N GLN A 94 17.30 7.39 2.32
CA GLN A 94 16.38 8.11 1.46
C GLN A 94 15.54 7.17 0.62
N ALA A 95 14.22 7.30 0.70
CA ALA A 95 13.25 6.67 -0.19
C ALA A 95 12.88 7.67 -1.29
N VAL A 96 13.32 7.42 -2.51
CA VAL A 96 13.08 8.33 -3.65
C VAL A 96 12.01 7.76 -4.56
N ILE A 97 10.92 8.51 -4.73
CA ILE A 97 9.79 8.16 -5.59
C ILE A 97 9.86 9.02 -6.85
N CYS A 98 10.18 8.39 -7.97
CA CYS A 98 10.37 9.08 -9.24
C CYS A 98 9.03 9.46 -9.90
N TYR A 99 8.87 10.69 -10.38
CA TYR A 99 7.68 11.10 -11.14
C TYR A 99 7.50 10.29 -12.42
N GLU A 100 8.60 9.86 -13.02
CA GLU A 100 8.60 8.98 -14.19
C GLU A 100 7.89 7.65 -13.92
N TYR A 101 8.09 7.09 -12.73
CA TYR A 101 7.44 5.83 -12.35
C TYR A 101 5.94 6.03 -12.13
N ILE A 102 5.54 7.14 -11.49
CA ILE A 102 4.12 7.49 -11.30
C ILE A 102 3.44 7.70 -12.65
N LEU A 103 4.07 8.43 -13.57
CA LEU A 103 3.54 8.61 -14.92
C LEU A 103 3.36 7.27 -15.64
N ALA A 104 4.32 6.36 -15.53
CA ALA A 104 4.21 5.02 -16.12
C ALA A 104 3.08 4.18 -15.50
N MET A 105 2.82 4.29 -14.20
CA MET A 105 1.66 3.64 -13.56
C MET A 105 0.35 4.14 -14.15
N GLU A 106 0.23 5.45 -14.36
CA GLU A 106 -0.97 6.08 -14.93
C GLU A 106 -1.20 5.68 -16.39
N GLN A 107 -0.11 5.57 -17.16
CA GLN A 107 -0.16 5.15 -18.56
C GLN A 107 -0.46 3.65 -18.72
N ALA A 108 0.10 2.83 -17.85
CA ALA A 108 -0.12 1.38 -17.86
C ALA A 108 -1.50 0.97 -17.33
N ALA A 109 -2.12 1.79 -16.47
CA ALA A 109 -3.39 1.46 -15.86
C ALA A 109 -4.52 1.41 -16.91
N PRO A 110 -5.44 0.42 -16.83
CA PRO A 110 -6.46 0.21 -17.84
C PRO A 110 -7.39 1.43 -17.97
N SER A 111 -7.85 1.70 -19.18
CA SER A 111 -8.86 2.76 -19.43
C SER A 111 -10.25 2.39 -18.91
N ALA A 112 -10.54 1.10 -18.79
CA ALA A 112 -11.75 0.52 -18.23
C ALA A 112 -11.41 -0.56 -17.21
N ALA A 113 -12.39 -0.98 -16.41
CA ALA A 113 -12.22 -2.04 -15.41
C ALA A 113 -12.08 -3.43 -16.07
N THR A 114 -11.02 -3.62 -16.84
CA THR A 114 -10.70 -4.89 -17.50
C THR A 114 -9.26 -5.26 -17.16
N ALA A 115 -9.09 -6.23 -16.28
CA ALA A 115 -7.77 -6.77 -16.00
C ALA A 115 -7.66 -8.21 -16.52
N PRO A 116 -6.52 -8.62 -17.07
CA PRO A 116 -6.27 -10.00 -17.47
C PRO A 116 -5.99 -10.94 -16.28
N ILE A 117 -5.88 -10.40 -15.04
CA ILE A 117 -5.67 -11.19 -13.84
C ILE A 117 -7.03 -11.49 -13.21
N ALA A 118 -7.39 -12.76 -13.13
CA ALA A 118 -8.52 -13.35 -12.41
C ALA A 118 -9.84 -12.53 -12.45
N ASP A 119 -10.79 -12.92 -13.22
CA ASP A 119 -12.17 -12.39 -13.38
C ASP A 119 -12.33 -10.88 -13.73
N GLY A 120 -11.27 -10.20 -14.14
CA GLY A 120 -11.33 -8.92 -14.82
C GLY A 120 -11.79 -7.69 -14.02
N ARG A 121 -11.68 -7.69 -12.70
CA ARG A 121 -12.31 -6.66 -11.85
C ARG A 121 -11.37 -5.68 -11.17
N ILE A 122 -10.18 -5.43 -11.69
CA ILE A 122 -9.36 -4.37 -11.11
C ILE A 122 -9.67 -3.03 -11.80
N ALA A 123 -10.12 -2.05 -11.02
CA ALA A 123 -10.33 -0.70 -11.51
C ALA A 123 -8.98 -0.02 -11.78
N ARG A 124 -8.96 0.90 -12.76
CA ARG A 124 -7.81 1.77 -13.05
C ARG A 124 -7.14 2.32 -11.80
N GLU A 125 -7.94 2.81 -10.88
CA GLU A 125 -7.48 3.36 -9.60
C GLU A 125 -6.76 2.32 -8.73
N GLY A 126 -7.28 1.10 -8.67
CA GLY A 126 -6.64 0.02 -7.90
C GLY A 126 -5.25 -0.30 -8.41
N VAL A 127 -5.02 -0.21 -9.73
CA VAL A 127 -3.70 -0.39 -10.33
C VAL A 127 -2.76 0.75 -9.92
N ILE A 128 -3.19 2.01 -10.09
CA ILE A 128 -2.37 3.18 -9.79
C ILE A 128 -2.04 3.21 -8.30
N VAL A 129 -3.05 3.09 -7.43
CA VAL A 129 -2.86 3.11 -5.97
C VAL A 129 -2.01 1.93 -5.51
N GLY A 130 -2.28 0.71 -6.01
CA GLY A 130 -1.52 -0.48 -5.64
C GLY A 130 -0.04 -0.35 -6.01
N ALA A 131 0.26 -0.02 -7.26
CA ALA A 131 1.63 0.14 -7.73
C ALA A 131 2.35 1.31 -7.02
N PHE A 132 1.65 2.41 -6.73
CA PHE A 132 2.20 3.54 -5.99
C PHE A 132 2.53 3.17 -4.54
N VAL A 133 1.58 2.57 -3.81
CA VAL A 133 1.78 2.13 -2.42
C VAL A 133 2.93 1.14 -2.35
N ASN A 134 2.99 0.21 -3.31
CA ASN A 134 4.10 -0.73 -3.41
C ASN A 134 5.44 -0.03 -3.57
N GLU A 135 5.57 0.90 -4.53
CA GLU A 135 6.83 1.62 -4.77
C GLU A 135 7.28 2.37 -3.52
N VAL A 136 6.36 3.10 -2.88
CA VAL A 136 6.66 3.85 -1.66
C VAL A 136 7.12 2.92 -0.54
N LEU A 137 6.37 1.83 -0.27
CA LEU A 137 6.71 0.89 0.79
C LEU A 137 7.98 0.08 0.50
N SER A 138 8.26 -0.23 -0.77
CA SER A 138 9.50 -0.88 -1.19
C SER A 138 10.71 0.03 -0.90
N GLN A 139 10.69 1.28 -1.35
CA GLN A 139 11.78 2.24 -1.12
C GLN A 139 11.96 2.56 0.38
N VAL A 140 10.86 2.72 1.12
CA VAL A 140 10.90 2.89 2.58
C VAL A 140 11.44 1.64 3.26
N GLY A 141 11.09 0.44 2.79
CA GLY A 141 11.62 -0.83 3.29
C GLY A 141 13.15 -0.90 3.18
N LEU A 142 13.71 -0.47 2.04
CA LEU A 142 15.16 -0.38 1.84
C LEU A 142 15.81 0.61 2.82
N ALA A 143 15.17 1.77 3.03
CA ALA A 143 15.66 2.75 4.00
C ALA A 143 15.57 2.23 5.44
N ILE A 144 14.56 1.41 5.77
CA ILE A 144 14.44 0.76 7.08
C ILE A 144 15.58 -0.24 7.29
N PHE A 145 15.92 -1.07 6.28
CA PHE A 145 17.05 -2.00 6.38
C PHE A 145 18.36 -1.26 6.67
N ASP A 146 18.60 -0.15 5.98
CA ASP A 146 19.79 0.68 6.21
C ASP A 146 19.80 1.30 7.61
N VAL A 147 18.69 1.93 8.03
CA VAL A 147 18.60 2.61 9.33
C VAL A 147 18.70 1.65 10.52
N LEU A 148 18.12 0.46 10.38
CA LEU A 148 18.15 -0.59 11.40
C LEU A 148 19.34 -1.54 11.26
N GLN A 149 20.23 -1.33 10.26
CA GLN A 149 21.39 -2.16 9.98
C GLN A 149 21.01 -3.64 9.77
N ILE A 150 19.87 -3.88 9.11
CA ILE A 150 19.40 -5.23 8.81
C ILE A 150 20.20 -5.75 7.61
N PRO A 151 20.95 -6.88 7.76
CA PRO A 151 21.69 -7.44 6.65
C PRO A 151 20.75 -7.99 5.58
N VAL A 152 21.02 -7.63 4.33
CA VAL A 152 20.27 -8.10 3.16
C VAL A 152 21.17 -9.00 2.33
N TRP A 153 20.71 -10.22 2.04
CA TRP A 153 21.39 -11.20 1.20
C TRP A 153 20.62 -11.31 -0.13
N GLY A 154 21.32 -11.21 -1.24
CA GLY A 154 20.75 -11.25 -2.57
C GLY A 154 20.38 -9.87 -3.12
N ASP A 155 19.37 -9.81 -3.99
CA ASP A 155 18.91 -8.52 -4.56
C ASP A 155 18.18 -7.68 -3.50
N ILE A 156 18.70 -6.49 -3.28
CA ILE A 156 18.13 -5.57 -2.29
C ILE A 156 16.72 -5.10 -2.68
N ASN A 157 16.44 -4.95 -3.98
CA ASN A 157 15.12 -4.52 -4.45
C ASN A 157 14.06 -5.59 -4.19
N ASP A 158 14.40 -6.88 -4.37
CA ASP A 158 13.50 -7.99 -4.01
C ASP A 158 13.16 -7.96 -2.52
N SER A 159 14.13 -7.60 -1.68
CA SER A 159 13.92 -7.48 -0.23
C SER A 159 12.99 -6.32 0.12
N GLY A 160 13.11 -5.18 -0.54
CA GLY A 160 12.19 -4.05 -0.41
C GLY A 160 10.77 -4.42 -0.84
N ASP A 161 10.63 -5.09 -1.99
CA ASP A 161 9.34 -5.56 -2.50
C ASP A 161 8.68 -6.58 -1.57
N ASN A 162 9.47 -7.49 -0.98
CA ASN A 162 8.97 -8.46 0.00
C ASN A 162 8.40 -7.78 1.24
N VAL A 163 9.07 -6.75 1.76
CA VAL A 163 8.56 -5.96 2.90
C VAL A 163 7.30 -5.23 2.52
N ALA A 164 7.26 -4.58 1.36
CA ALA A 164 6.08 -3.88 0.86
C ALA A 164 4.89 -4.83 0.74
N ALA A 165 5.07 -5.98 0.07
CA ALA A 165 4.02 -6.98 -0.11
C ALA A 165 3.52 -7.56 1.23
N LEU A 166 4.43 -7.84 2.17
CA LEU A 166 4.06 -8.32 3.50
C LEU A 166 3.23 -7.26 4.26
N ILE A 167 3.66 -6.00 4.26
CA ILE A 167 2.92 -4.92 4.89
C ILE A 167 1.52 -4.81 4.27
N MET A 168 1.42 -4.75 2.94
CA MET A 168 0.14 -4.67 2.24
C MET A 168 -0.81 -5.83 2.58
N SER A 169 -0.28 -7.04 2.82
CA SER A 169 -1.09 -8.19 3.20
C SER A 169 -1.65 -8.14 4.63
N GLN A 170 -1.17 -7.24 5.51
CA GLN A 170 -1.56 -7.18 6.92
C GLN A 170 -2.71 -6.21 7.22
N PHE A 171 -3.16 -5.42 6.23
CA PHE A 171 -4.19 -4.39 6.43
C PHE A 171 -5.60 -4.83 5.99
N GLY A 172 -5.85 -6.14 5.98
CA GLY A 172 -7.12 -6.73 5.62
C GLY A 172 -7.29 -6.97 4.12
N ASP A 173 -8.25 -7.82 3.78
CA ASP A 173 -8.40 -8.37 2.43
C ASP A 173 -8.68 -7.31 1.37
N ALA A 174 -9.45 -6.28 1.68
CA ALA A 174 -9.76 -5.22 0.72
C ALA A 174 -8.54 -4.37 0.36
N VAL A 175 -7.65 -4.09 1.33
CA VAL A 175 -6.38 -3.39 1.10
C VAL A 175 -5.43 -4.30 0.34
N ALA A 176 -5.26 -5.54 0.81
CA ALA A 176 -4.41 -6.54 0.17
C ALA A 176 -4.82 -6.78 -1.30
N TRP A 177 -6.13 -6.93 -1.56
CA TRP A 177 -6.65 -7.06 -2.91
C TRP A 177 -6.22 -5.90 -3.80
N ARG A 178 -6.51 -4.66 -3.41
CA ARG A 178 -6.23 -3.48 -4.24
C ARG A 178 -4.74 -3.26 -4.44
N THR A 179 -3.93 -3.47 -3.41
CA THR A 179 -2.50 -3.17 -3.45
C THR A 179 -1.70 -4.29 -4.09
N LEU A 180 -1.86 -5.55 -3.66
CA LEU A 180 -1.10 -6.67 -4.22
C LEU A 180 -1.51 -6.98 -5.66
N ILE A 181 -2.83 -7.06 -5.94
CA ILE A 181 -3.31 -7.34 -7.29
C ILE A 181 -3.07 -6.15 -8.22
N GLY A 182 -3.25 -4.90 -7.73
CA GLY A 182 -2.91 -3.71 -8.51
C GLY A 182 -1.44 -3.64 -8.90
N THR A 183 -0.56 -3.95 -7.98
CA THR A 183 0.90 -4.06 -8.24
C THR A 183 1.19 -5.17 -9.23
N SER A 184 0.63 -6.37 -9.01
CA SER A 184 0.83 -7.50 -9.92
C SER A 184 0.36 -7.17 -11.33
N TRP A 185 -0.79 -6.53 -11.47
CA TRP A 185 -1.29 -6.09 -12.78
C TRP A 185 -0.33 -5.10 -13.46
N PHE A 186 0.15 -4.09 -12.74
CA PHE A 186 1.12 -3.13 -13.26
C PHE A 186 2.42 -3.81 -13.74
N LEU A 187 2.95 -4.73 -12.93
CA LEU A 187 4.15 -5.51 -13.27
C LEU A 187 3.90 -6.41 -14.49
N ALA A 188 2.71 -7.03 -14.59
CA ALA A 188 2.33 -7.82 -15.76
C ALA A 188 2.36 -7.00 -17.04
N GLN A 189 1.79 -5.78 -17.05
CA GLN A 189 1.83 -4.93 -18.23
C GLN A 189 3.25 -4.60 -18.68
N ARG A 190 4.17 -4.42 -17.77
CA ARG A 190 5.58 -4.15 -18.06
C ARG A 190 6.33 -5.41 -18.55
N THR A 191 5.87 -6.58 -18.12
CA THR A 191 6.43 -7.88 -18.53
C THR A 191 5.97 -8.28 -19.94
N TYR A 192 4.71 -7.99 -20.29
CA TYR A 192 4.09 -8.41 -21.56
C TYR A 192 4.28 -7.45 -22.75
N VAL A 193 4.95 -6.32 -22.57
CA VAL A 193 5.17 -5.33 -23.65
C VAL A 193 6.17 -5.81 -24.71
N GLY A 194 6.91 -6.91 -24.48
CA GLY A 194 7.70 -7.60 -25.49
C GLY A 194 6.91 -8.78 -26.07
N ARG A 195 6.62 -8.78 -27.37
CA ARG A 195 5.98 -9.89 -28.07
C ARG A 195 6.89 -11.13 -28.05
N GLY A 196 6.61 -12.06 -27.16
CA GLY A 196 7.31 -13.34 -27.05
C GLY A 196 6.64 -14.23 -26.01
N THR A 197 6.96 -15.53 -26.04
CA THR A 197 6.57 -16.42 -24.96
C THR A 197 7.19 -15.93 -23.65
N PHE A 198 6.55 -16.18 -22.52
CA PHE A 198 6.98 -15.73 -21.18
C PHE A 198 8.48 -16.03 -20.90
N SER A 199 9.04 -17.10 -21.47
CA SER A 199 10.46 -17.46 -21.37
C SER A 199 11.40 -16.55 -22.17
N GLU A 200 10.93 -15.87 -23.21
CA GLU A 200 11.74 -14.97 -24.05
C GLU A 200 11.75 -13.53 -23.52
N VAL A 201 10.78 -13.18 -22.66
CA VAL A 201 10.67 -11.89 -22.00
C VAL A 201 11.47 -11.83 -20.69
N VAL A 202 12.17 -12.90 -20.34
CA VAL A 202 12.98 -13.04 -19.10
C VAL A 202 14.21 -12.10 -19.04
N GLY A 203 14.47 -11.29 -20.07
CA GLY A 203 15.28 -10.08 -19.91
C GLY A 203 14.58 -8.98 -19.13
N ALA A 204 13.27 -9.12 -18.86
CA ALA A 204 12.52 -8.18 -18.05
C ALA A 204 12.68 -8.54 -16.56
N SER A 205 13.37 -7.71 -15.82
CA SER A 205 13.52 -7.75 -14.36
C SER A 205 12.19 -7.81 -13.57
N GLU A 206 11.08 -7.60 -14.24
CA GLU A 206 9.75 -7.51 -13.64
C GLU A 206 9.02 -8.85 -13.48
N ALA A 207 9.36 -9.88 -14.29
CA ALA A 207 8.68 -11.17 -14.22
C ALA A 207 8.87 -11.91 -12.88
N PRO A 208 10.08 -11.99 -12.30
CA PRO A 208 10.28 -12.56 -10.98
C PRO A 208 9.49 -11.80 -9.92
N ARG A 209 9.46 -10.47 -9.99
CA ARG A 209 8.70 -9.60 -9.09
C ARG A 209 7.20 -9.88 -9.19
N PHE A 210 6.65 -9.93 -10.40
CA PHE A 210 5.24 -10.27 -10.63
C PHE A 210 4.83 -11.55 -9.92
N TYR A 211 5.55 -12.65 -10.15
CA TYR A 211 5.24 -13.92 -9.48
C TYR A 211 5.45 -13.90 -7.98
N ASN A 212 6.39 -13.10 -7.51
CA ASN A 212 6.62 -12.95 -6.08
C ASN A 212 5.39 -12.32 -5.38
N TYR A 213 4.80 -11.28 -5.98
CA TYR A 213 3.57 -10.67 -5.46
C TYR A 213 2.39 -11.64 -5.50
N LEU A 214 2.21 -12.40 -6.59
CA LEU A 214 1.17 -13.43 -6.65
C LEU A 214 1.36 -14.50 -5.57
N CYS A 215 2.59 -14.98 -5.37
CA CYS A 215 2.92 -15.94 -4.32
C CYS A 215 2.62 -15.41 -2.92
N ILE A 216 3.00 -14.18 -2.62
CA ILE A 216 2.75 -13.56 -1.31
C ILE A 216 1.24 -13.37 -1.09
N ALA A 217 0.50 -12.88 -2.09
CA ALA A 217 -0.94 -12.74 -2.01
C ALA A 217 -1.61 -14.09 -1.76
N TYR A 218 -1.33 -15.10 -2.60
CA TYR A 218 -1.85 -16.47 -2.47
C TYR A 218 -1.56 -17.06 -1.08
N ALA A 219 -0.32 -16.95 -0.61
CA ALA A 219 0.10 -17.55 0.63
C ALA A 219 -0.38 -16.80 1.88
N SER A 220 -0.66 -15.50 1.78
CA SER A 220 -1.15 -14.69 2.90
C SER A 220 -2.58 -15.07 3.31
N ASN A 221 -3.45 -15.34 2.32
CA ASN A 221 -4.83 -15.76 2.54
C ASN A 221 -5.32 -16.65 1.38
N PRO A 222 -5.05 -17.98 1.40
CA PRO A 222 -5.47 -18.88 0.32
C PRO A 222 -6.99 -18.94 0.10
N GLY A 223 -7.78 -18.62 1.13
CA GLY A 223 -9.25 -18.56 1.01
C GLY A 223 -9.70 -17.45 0.05
N ASN A 224 -9.07 -16.28 0.15
CA ASN A 224 -9.44 -15.12 -0.66
C ASN A 224 -8.62 -14.99 -1.95
N PHE A 225 -7.40 -15.53 -1.98
CA PHE A 225 -6.48 -15.43 -3.13
C PHE A 225 -6.20 -16.77 -3.81
N GLY A 226 -6.96 -17.82 -3.48
CA GLY A 226 -6.78 -19.17 -4.04
C GLY A 226 -6.90 -19.23 -5.57
N PHE A 227 -7.67 -18.33 -6.18
CA PHE A 227 -7.82 -18.21 -7.62
C PHE A 227 -6.50 -17.89 -8.34
N LEU A 228 -5.53 -17.25 -7.66
CA LEU A 228 -4.20 -16.96 -8.23
C LEU A 228 -3.37 -18.20 -8.50
N SER A 229 -3.75 -19.36 -7.96
CA SER A 229 -3.03 -20.62 -8.19
C SER A 229 -2.94 -21.00 -9.67
N GLY A 230 -3.89 -20.56 -10.48
CA GLY A 230 -3.87 -20.76 -11.95
C GLY A 230 -2.85 -19.90 -12.70
N ASP A 231 -2.47 -18.76 -12.12
CA ASP A 231 -1.54 -17.79 -12.71
C ASP A 231 -0.11 -17.99 -12.24
N ILE A 232 0.11 -18.81 -11.20
CA ILE A 232 1.44 -19.10 -10.64
C ILE A 232 1.96 -20.40 -11.27
N PRO A 233 3.20 -20.45 -11.82
CA PRO A 233 3.81 -21.68 -12.31
C PRO A 233 3.76 -22.79 -11.25
N LYS A 234 3.42 -24.02 -11.67
CA LYS A 234 3.16 -25.16 -10.76
C LYS A 234 4.34 -25.49 -9.86
N ASP A 235 5.54 -25.43 -10.38
CA ASP A 235 6.78 -25.63 -9.64
C ASP A 235 6.99 -24.55 -8.57
N ARG A 236 6.62 -23.29 -8.85
CA ARG A 236 6.69 -22.19 -7.89
C ARG A 236 5.57 -22.23 -6.87
N LEU A 237 4.36 -22.59 -7.27
CA LEU A 237 3.17 -22.62 -6.38
C LEU A 237 3.42 -23.45 -5.11
N GLY A 238 4.12 -24.59 -5.26
CA GLY A 238 4.48 -25.45 -4.13
C GLY A 238 5.36 -24.77 -3.08
N TRP A 239 6.10 -23.73 -3.43
CA TRP A 239 7.02 -23.02 -2.54
C TRP A 239 6.41 -21.75 -1.92
N CYS A 240 5.35 -21.18 -2.50
CA CYS A 240 4.77 -19.90 -2.04
C CYS A 240 4.49 -19.87 -0.54
N GLN A 241 3.87 -20.93 0.01
CA GLN A 241 3.56 -21.03 1.44
C GLN A 241 4.81 -21.08 2.32
N GLN A 242 5.84 -21.78 1.88
CA GLN A 242 7.08 -21.89 2.62
C GLN A 242 7.84 -20.57 2.62
N ASP A 243 7.94 -19.92 1.46
CA ASP A 243 8.64 -18.65 1.31
C ASP A 243 7.92 -17.52 2.08
N TYR A 244 6.60 -17.49 2.05
CA TYR A 244 5.82 -16.56 2.87
C TYR A 244 6.08 -16.76 4.37
N ARG A 245 6.14 -18.01 4.86
CA ARG A 245 6.46 -18.27 6.27
C ARG A 245 7.86 -17.82 6.64
N LYS A 246 8.85 -17.99 5.75
CA LYS A 246 10.22 -17.48 5.95
C LYS A 246 10.22 -15.95 6.04
N LEU A 247 9.52 -15.29 5.10
CA LEU A 247 9.38 -13.83 5.06
C LEU A 247 8.75 -13.29 6.36
N VAL A 248 7.63 -13.86 6.80
CA VAL A 248 6.95 -13.48 8.05
C VAL A 248 7.88 -13.67 9.25
N ARG A 249 8.63 -14.77 9.30
CA ARG A 249 9.59 -15.03 10.37
C ARG A 249 10.70 -13.97 10.39
N SER A 250 11.29 -13.69 9.23
CA SER A 250 12.34 -12.68 9.10
C SER A 250 11.81 -11.30 9.56
N PHE A 251 10.65 -10.88 9.09
CA PHE A 251 10.04 -9.63 9.49
C PHE A 251 9.79 -9.53 11.01
N LYS A 252 9.29 -10.62 11.60
CA LYS A 252 9.08 -10.71 13.06
C LYS A 252 10.36 -10.59 13.86
N GLN A 253 11.48 -11.04 13.33
CA GLN A 253 12.77 -11.00 14.01
C GLN A 253 13.51 -9.68 13.81
N THR A 254 13.32 -9.02 12.68
CA THR A 254 14.16 -7.87 12.29
C THR A 254 13.44 -6.54 12.36
N ILE A 255 12.17 -6.45 11.93
CA ILE A 255 11.42 -5.19 11.85
C ILE A 255 10.42 -5.04 13.01
N LEU A 256 9.69 -6.11 13.34
CA LEU A 256 8.64 -6.04 14.36
C LEU A 256 9.11 -5.58 15.75
N PRO A 257 10.36 -5.88 16.22
CA PRO A 257 10.88 -5.33 17.48
C PRO A 257 10.95 -3.80 17.53
N HIS A 258 10.99 -3.16 16.36
CA HIS A 258 11.01 -1.70 16.20
C HIS A 258 9.61 -1.11 15.97
N VAL A 259 8.54 -1.89 16.15
CA VAL A 259 7.16 -1.45 15.94
C VAL A 259 6.46 -1.30 17.28
N ASP A 260 5.84 -0.14 17.49
CA ASP A 260 4.95 0.12 18.63
C ASP A 260 3.62 -0.61 18.43
N ALA A 261 3.34 -1.60 19.28
CA ALA A 261 2.16 -2.45 19.15
C ALA A 261 0.83 -1.71 19.36
N VAL A 262 0.82 -0.65 20.19
CA VAL A 262 -0.40 0.14 20.44
C VAL A 262 -0.72 0.98 19.20
N ARG A 263 0.27 1.68 18.66
CA ARG A 263 0.13 2.47 17.44
C ARG A 263 -0.19 1.58 16.22
N LEU A 264 0.41 0.39 16.16
CA LEU A 264 0.08 -0.57 15.09
C LEU A 264 -1.40 -0.91 15.08
N LYS A 265 -2.00 -1.21 16.24
CA LYS A 265 -3.44 -1.45 16.33
C LYS A 265 -4.28 -0.23 15.91
N GLN A 266 -3.82 0.97 16.26
CA GLN A 266 -4.49 2.21 15.84
C GLN A 266 -4.50 2.36 14.32
N ILE A 267 -3.36 2.20 13.65
CA ILE A 267 -3.31 2.30 12.20
C ILE A 267 -4.04 1.17 11.47
N GLN A 268 -4.12 -0.02 12.06
CA GLN A 268 -4.90 -1.14 11.49
C GLN A 268 -6.42 -0.92 11.55
N SER A 269 -6.91 -0.03 12.42
CA SER A 269 -8.33 0.35 12.49
C SER A 269 -8.74 1.41 11.46
N VAL A 270 -7.81 1.97 10.70
CA VAL A 270 -8.05 3.04 9.72
C VAL A 270 -8.35 2.46 8.35
N ASP A 271 -9.37 2.98 7.70
CA ASP A 271 -9.65 2.69 6.29
C ASP A 271 -8.71 3.52 5.38
N TRP A 272 -7.49 3.05 5.22
CA TRP A 272 -6.47 3.69 4.39
C TRP A 272 -6.89 3.81 2.93
N ILE A 273 -7.72 2.88 2.42
CA ILE A 273 -8.24 2.96 1.06
C ILE A 273 -9.16 4.17 0.91
N LYS A 274 -10.04 4.39 1.88
CA LYS A 274 -10.94 5.55 1.87
C LYS A 274 -10.15 6.86 1.95
N LEU A 275 -9.09 6.92 2.75
CA LEU A 275 -8.21 8.09 2.81
C LEU A 275 -7.53 8.36 1.47
N LEU A 276 -7.00 7.32 0.80
CA LEU A 276 -6.40 7.44 -0.52
C LEU A 276 -7.42 7.82 -1.62
N GLN A 277 -8.72 7.48 -1.44
CA GLN A 277 -9.81 7.84 -2.35
C GLN A 277 -10.35 9.26 -2.11
N MET A 278 -10.50 9.68 -0.84
CA MET A 278 -10.93 11.06 -0.50
C MET A 278 -9.92 12.08 -1.00
N ALA A 279 -8.71 11.66 -1.19
CA ALA A 279 -7.67 12.41 -1.86
C ALA A 279 -7.92 12.60 -3.39
N ARG A 280 -9.08 12.19 -3.96
CA ARG A 280 -9.42 12.33 -5.40
C ARG A 280 -10.40 13.43 -5.71
N ASN A 281 -11.10 13.94 -4.71
CA ASN A 281 -12.08 15.03 -4.86
C ASN A 281 -11.44 16.37 -4.51
#